data_1ba91f876d98b38126c041a284689d4f
#
_entry.id   1ba91f876d98b38126c041a284689d4f
#
_cell.length_a   1.000
_cell.length_b   1.000
_cell.length_c   1.000
_cell.angle_alpha   90.00
_cell.angle_beta   90.00
_cell.angle_gamma   90.00
#
_symmetry.space_group_name_H-M   'P 1'
#
loop_
_entity.id
_entity.type
_entity.pdbx_description
1 polymer ?
#
loop_
_entity_poly.entity_id
_entity_poly.type
_entity_poly.pdbx_seq_one_letter_code
_entity_poly.pdbx_strand_id
1 'polypeptide(L)'
;SATRSQETLEALEQIVDYTTGASIAVEEIFPFLRGKTMFSSFRVPTAQVSCLELNCRFDPVPDIADICSLLDYARTSYLAGVLNLVSVPKKKDRSGSYKKKSYSAIVNTESIMRASGGSLIKIHAWYDNEYAYSSRVVDLVEHIARVERFTDGDLAEKFIHEYIPRIQDE
;
A
#
# COMPACT_ATOMS: atom_id res chain seq x y z
N SER A 1 28.92 2.19 -1.79
CA SER A 1 28.36 1.07 -0.99
C SER A 1 28.51 1.29 0.52
N ALA A 2 29.56 2.00 0.99
CA ALA A 2 29.75 2.29 2.42
C ALA A 2 28.71 3.29 2.96
N THR A 3 28.31 4.28 2.19
CA THR A 3 27.33 5.31 2.56
C THR A 3 25.94 4.70 2.87
N ARG A 4 25.50 3.74 2.06
CA ARG A 4 24.17 3.12 2.20
C ARG A 4 24.06 2.19 3.42
N SER A 5 25.17 1.58 3.84
CA SER A 5 25.22 0.77 5.07
C SER A 5 25.24 1.62 6.33
N GLN A 6 25.82 2.81 6.29
CA GLN A 6 25.85 3.75 7.40
C GLN A 6 24.48 4.40 7.63
N GLU A 7 23.81 4.85 6.57
CA GLU A 7 22.42 5.34 6.62
C GLU A 7 21.44 4.29 7.15
N THR A 8 21.66 3.01 6.84
CA THR A 8 20.82 1.90 7.34
C THR A 8 21.05 1.64 8.82
N LEU A 9 22.29 1.74 9.31
CA LEU A 9 22.63 1.56 10.73
C LEU A 9 22.12 2.73 11.57
N GLU A 10 22.23 3.96 11.07
CA GLU A 10 21.68 5.14 11.75
C GLU A 10 20.15 5.08 11.87
N ALA A 11 19.46 4.52 10.87
CA ALA A 11 18.00 4.34 10.91
C ALA A 11 17.53 3.28 11.93
N LEU A 12 18.41 2.43 12.45
CA LEU A 12 18.05 1.42 13.46
C LEU A 12 17.83 1.99 14.87
N GLU A 13 18.36 3.19 15.13
CA GLU A 13 18.28 3.83 16.45
C GLU A 13 17.63 5.21 16.44
N GLN A 14 17.32 5.75 15.26
CA GLN A 14 16.81 7.11 15.09
C GLN A 14 15.60 7.16 14.19
N ILE A 15 14.75 8.17 14.41
CA ILE A 15 13.72 8.56 13.45
C ILE A 15 14.33 9.66 12.58
N VAL A 16 14.33 9.43 11.27
CA VAL A 16 14.93 10.35 10.30
C VAL A 16 13.85 10.90 9.39
N ASP A 17 13.78 12.24 9.26
CA ASP A 17 12.94 12.90 8.27
C ASP A 17 13.50 12.61 6.87
N TYR A 18 12.61 12.24 5.95
CA TYR A 18 13.01 11.80 4.62
C TYR A 18 12.07 12.35 3.55
N THR A 19 12.63 12.66 2.38
CA THR A 19 11.83 13.08 1.24
C THR A 19 11.16 11.90 0.55
N THR A 20 10.00 12.13 -0.03
CA THR A 20 9.27 11.13 -0.82
C THR A 20 8.91 11.66 -2.20
N GLY A 21 9.11 10.85 -3.23
CA GLY A 21 8.63 11.12 -4.59
C GLY A 21 7.16 10.81 -4.81
N ALA A 22 6.46 10.31 -3.78
CA ALA A 22 5.06 9.91 -3.89
C ALA A 22 4.12 11.05 -4.29
N SER A 23 4.45 12.30 -3.91
CA SER A 23 3.67 13.48 -4.29
C SER A 23 3.53 13.62 -5.81
N ILE A 24 4.64 13.49 -6.53
CA ILE A 24 4.66 13.63 -8.00
C ILE A 24 3.82 12.52 -8.62
N ALA A 25 4.02 11.28 -8.21
CA ALA A 25 3.27 10.14 -8.75
C ALA A 25 1.76 10.25 -8.50
N VAL A 26 1.35 10.66 -7.29
CA VAL A 26 -0.07 10.84 -6.95
C VAL A 26 -0.71 11.95 -7.78
N GLU A 27 -0.03 13.07 -7.98
CA GLU A 27 -0.55 14.19 -8.78
C GLU A 27 -0.60 13.89 -10.29
N GLU A 28 0.26 13.00 -10.78
CA GLU A 28 0.20 12.49 -12.16
C GLU A 28 -0.98 11.55 -12.37
N ILE A 29 -1.22 10.62 -11.44
CA ILE A 29 -2.32 9.64 -11.52
C ILE A 29 -3.67 10.32 -11.23
N PHE A 30 -3.69 11.28 -10.32
CA PHE A 30 -4.89 12.01 -9.89
C PHE A 30 -4.72 13.52 -10.09
N PRO A 31 -4.83 14.04 -11.32
CA PRO A 31 -4.57 15.46 -11.61
C PRO A 31 -5.45 16.45 -10.82
N PHE A 32 -6.63 16.02 -10.37
CA PHE A 32 -7.53 16.84 -9.56
C PHE A 32 -7.00 17.09 -8.12
N LEU A 33 -5.99 16.34 -7.68
CA LEU A 33 -5.31 16.52 -6.39
C LEU A 33 -4.13 17.49 -6.48
N ARG A 34 -3.75 17.95 -7.67
CA ARG A 34 -2.60 18.82 -7.87
C ARG A 34 -2.71 20.07 -7.02
N GLY A 35 -1.68 20.34 -6.21
CA GLY A 35 -1.66 21.45 -5.26
C GLY A 35 -2.59 21.34 -4.06
N LYS A 36 -3.22 20.18 -3.84
CA LYS A 36 -4.13 19.91 -2.71
C LYS A 36 -3.57 18.89 -1.73
N THR A 37 -2.37 18.36 -1.98
CA THR A 37 -1.73 17.33 -1.19
C THR A 37 -0.40 17.79 -0.64
N MET A 38 -0.06 17.33 0.56
CA MET A 38 1.26 17.48 1.17
C MET A 38 1.73 16.10 1.61
N PHE A 39 3.01 15.83 1.39
CA PHE A 39 3.63 14.56 1.70
C PHE A 39 4.86 14.76 2.58
N SER A 40 4.96 13.94 3.60
CA SER A 40 6.16 13.79 4.43
C SER A 40 6.41 12.32 4.65
N SER A 41 7.65 11.95 4.93
CA SER A 41 8.00 10.57 5.27
C SER A 41 9.05 10.53 6.37
N PHE A 42 9.00 9.48 7.16
CA PHE A 42 9.98 9.21 8.20
C PHE A 42 10.53 7.80 8.05
N ARG A 43 11.82 7.66 8.20
CA ARG A 43 12.43 6.37 8.45
C ARG A 43 12.41 6.10 9.95
N VAL A 44 11.93 4.92 10.30
CA VAL A 44 11.82 4.46 11.68
C VAL A 44 12.60 3.16 11.85
N PRO A 45 13.00 2.80 13.08
CA PRO A 45 13.74 1.57 13.37
C PRO A 45 12.90 0.30 13.12
N THR A 46 12.69 -0.03 11.85
CA THR A 46 12.02 -1.25 11.41
C THR A 46 12.67 -1.77 10.14
N ALA A 47 12.87 -3.09 10.08
CA ALA A 47 13.55 -3.71 8.94
C ALA A 47 12.66 -3.81 7.70
N GLN A 48 11.37 -3.95 7.89
CA GLN A 48 10.38 -4.16 6.83
C GLN A 48 9.03 -3.58 7.25
N VAL A 49 8.14 -3.43 6.29
CA VAL A 49 6.79 -2.90 6.45
C VAL A 49 6.79 -1.39 6.65
N SER A 50 5.97 -0.75 5.86
CA SER A 50 5.69 0.69 5.96
C SER A 50 4.23 0.92 6.32
N CYS A 51 3.96 2.10 6.86
CA CYS A 51 2.63 2.58 7.13
C CYS A 51 2.39 3.89 6.40
N LEU A 52 1.35 3.94 5.60
CA LEU A 52 0.83 5.18 5.03
C LEU A 52 -0.23 5.74 5.98
N GLU A 53 -0.07 6.98 6.41
CA GLU A 53 -1.10 7.73 7.09
C GLU A 53 -1.75 8.70 6.11
N LEU A 54 -3.05 8.54 5.88
CA LEU A 54 -3.87 9.44 5.09
C LEU A 54 -4.70 10.33 6.00
N ASN A 55 -4.56 11.64 5.86
CA ASN A 55 -5.41 12.63 6.52
C ASN A 55 -6.25 13.31 5.45
N CYS A 56 -7.52 12.94 5.36
CA CYS A 56 -8.42 13.39 4.32
C CYS A 56 -9.50 14.32 4.89
N ARG A 57 -9.68 15.47 4.25
CA ARG A 57 -10.83 16.35 4.52
C ARG A 57 -11.96 16.01 3.57
N PHE A 58 -13.15 15.83 4.11
CA PHE A 58 -14.36 15.52 3.37
C PHE A 58 -15.40 16.62 3.50
N ASP A 59 -16.14 16.85 2.41
CA ASP A 59 -17.33 17.70 2.39
C ASP A 59 -18.30 17.16 1.32
N PRO A 60 -19.45 16.60 1.71
CA PRO A 60 -19.89 16.31 3.10
C PRO A 60 -19.04 15.22 3.77
N VAL A 61 -19.05 15.19 5.10
CA VAL A 61 -18.28 14.24 5.89
C VAL A 61 -19.01 12.90 5.98
N PRO A 62 -18.46 11.79 5.45
CA PRO A 62 -19.07 10.47 5.55
C PRO A 62 -18.96 9.89 6.96
N ASP A 63 -19.83 8.96 7.30
CA ASP A 63 -19.66 8.15 8.49
C ASP A 63 -18.52 7.12 8.30
N ILE A 64 -17.88 6.71 9.40
CA ILE A 64 -16.81 5.70 9.35
C ILE A 64 -17.35 4.38 8.79
N ALA A 65 -18.61 4.04 9.09
CA ALA A 65 -19.25 2.84 8.55
C ALA A 65 -19.37 2.88 7.02
N ASP A 66 -19.67 4.03 6.44
CA ASP A 66 -19.74 4.20 4.98
C ASP A 66 -18.36 4.04 4.35
N ILE A 67 -17.32 4.59 4.98
CA ILE A 67 -15.94 4.41 4.53
C ILE A 67 -15.54 2.92 4.57
N CYS A 68 -15.84 2.22 5.65
CA CYS A 68 -15.57 0.79 5.77
C CYS A 68 -16.31 -0.02 4.69
N SER A 69 -17.57 0.31 4.43
CA SER A 69 -18.38 -0.35 3.40
C SER A 69 -17.81 -0.10 2.00
N LEU A 70 -17.37 1.12 1.71
CA LEU A 70 -16.75 1.46 0.44
C LEU A 70 -15.40 0.74 0.24
N LEU A 71 -14.58 0.68 1.29
CA LEU A 71 -13.32 -0.06 1.26
C LEU A 71 -13.56 -1.57 1.08
N ASP A 72 -14.59 -2.12 1.71
CA ASP A 72 -14.97 -3.52 1.55
C ASP A 72 -15.45 -3.83 0.14
N TYR A 73 -16.26 -2.96 -0.45
CA TYR A 73 -16.63 -3.05 -1.84
C TYR A 73 -15.41 -2.98 -2.77
N ALA A 74 -14.50 -2.05 -2.54
CA ALA A 74 -13.30 -1.89 -3.36
C ALA A 74 -12.41 -3.15 -3.33
N ARG A 75 -12.16 -3.73 -2.14
CA ARG A 75 -11.31 -4.94 -2.00
C ARG A 75 -11.93 -6.20 -2.60
N THR A 76 -13.25 -6.24 -2.73
CA THR A 76 -13.96 -7.38 -3.35
C THR A 76 -14.25 -7.18 -4.83
N SER A 77 -13.97 -6.00 -5.38
CA SER A 77 -14.20 -5.65 -6.78
C SER A 77 -12.90 -5.23 -7.48
N TYR A 78 -12.74 -3.95 -7.77
CA TYR A 78 -11.64 -3.43 -8.61
C TYR A 78 -10.26 -3.37 -7.93
N LEU A 79 -10.18 -3.50 -6.61
CA LEU A 79 -8.93 -3.63 -5.85
C LEU A 79 -8.74 -5.04 -5.26
N ALA A 80 -9.40 -6.05 -5.82
CA ALA A 80 -9.20 -7.44 -5.41
C ALA A 80 -7.73 -7.84 -5.56
N GLY A 81 -7.15 -8.44 -4.50
CA GLY A 81 -5.72 -8.77 -4.45
C GLY A 81 -4.77 -7.58 -4.20
N VAL A 82 -5.27 -6.33 -4.24
CA VAL A 82 -4.49 -5.09 -4.05
C VAL A 82 -4.74 -4.47 -2.68
N LEU A 83 -6.01 -4.39 -2.28
CA LEU A 83 -6.46 -3.87 -0.99
C LEU A 83 -6.93 -5.02 -0.11
N ASN A 84 -6.58 -4.97 1.17
CA ASN A 84 -7.18 -5.84 2.18
C ASN A 84 -7.63 -5.03 3.41
N LEU A 85 -8.61 -5.57 4.13
CA LEU A 85 -9.11 -5.01 5.38
C LEU A 85 -8.88 -6.00 6.51
N VAL A 86 -8.51 -5.48 7.66
CA VAL A 86 -8.44 -6.23 8.92
C VAL A 86 -9.18 -5.47 10.00
N SER A 87 -9.67 -6.20 11.02
CA SER A 87 -10.26 -5.63 12.22
C SER A 87 -9.45 -6.13 13.41
N VAL A 88 -8.45 -5.35 13.80
CA VAL A 88 -7.52 -5.69 14.89
C VAL A 88 -7.53 -4.56 15.91
N PRO A 89 -7.76 -4.83 17.20
CA PRO A 89 -7.68 -3.80 18.24
C PRO A 89 -6.36 -3.04 18.17
N LYS A 90 -6.39 -1.71 18.20
CA LYS A 90 -5.21 -0.82 18.03
C LYS A 90 -4.00 -1.24 18.87
N LYS A 91 -4.22 -1.69 20.11
CA LYS A 91 -3.15 -2.15 21.00
C LYS A 91 -2.46 -3.44 20.55
N LYS A 92 -3.11 -4.21 19.65
CA LYS A 92 -2.58 -5.47 19.10
C LYS A 92 -2.08 -5.33 17.68
N ASP A 93 -2.32 -4.19 17.04
CA ASP A 93 -1.87 -3.90 15.68
C ASP A 93 -0.34 -3.69 15.68
N ARG A 94 0.38 -4.52 14.93
CA ARG A 94 1.84 -4.56 14.90
C ARG A 94 2.32 -4.65 13.46
N SER A 95 3.32 -3.86 13.10
CA SER A 95 3.92 -3.88 11.76
C SER A 95 4.37 -5.27 11.32
N GLY A 96 4.90 -6.08 12.25
CA GLY A 96 5.34 -7.44 11.97
C GLY A 96 4.26 -8.39 11.44
N SER A 97 2.97 -8.11 11.71
CA SER A 97 1.84 -8.90 11.22
C SER A 97 1.59 -8.72 9.71
N TYR A 98 2.20 -7.72 9.11
CA TYR A 98 2.02 -7.35 7.69
C TYR A 98 3.20 -7.73 6.81
N LYS A 99 4.22 -8.40 7.37
CA LYS A 99 5.35 -8.93 6.60
C LYS A 99 4.90 -9.99 5.61
N LYS A 100 5.51 -10.01 4.43
CA LYS A 100 5.25 -10.97 3.35
C LYS A 100 3.78 -11.01 2.90
N LYS A 101 3.07 -9.89 3.00
CA LYS A 101 1.72 -9.75 2.46
C LYS A 101 1.76 -9.13 1.07
N SER A 102 1.04 -9.73 0.12
CA SER A 102 0.99 -9.32 -1.28
C SER A 102 0.15 -8.06 -1.54
N TYR A 103 -0.65 -7.65 -0.57
CA TYR A 103 -1.52 -6.47 -0.70
C TYR A 103 -0.71 -5.17 -0.66
N SER A 104 -1.01 -4.26 -1.58
CA SER A 104 -0.40 -2.93 -1.64
C SER A 104 -0.90 -1.99 -0.54
N ALA A 105 -2.04 -2.30 0.05
CA ALA A 105 -2.59 -1.60 1.21
C ALA A 105 -3.42 -2.56 2.07
N ILE A 106 -3.14 -2.59 3.37
CA ILE A 106 -3.92 -3.32 4.36
C ILE A 106 -4.42 -2.31 5.39
N VAL A 107 -5.70 -2.01 5.35
CA VAL A 107 -6.34 -1.03 6.24
C VAL A 107 -6.90 -1.73 7.46
N ASN A 108 -6.49 -1.29 8.65
CA ASN A 108 -7.13 -1.72 9.89
C ASN A 108 -8.34 -0.82 10.18
N THR A 109 -9.55 -1.35 10.02
CA THR A 109 -10.80 -0.60 10.20
C THR A 109 -10.96 -0.06 11.61
N GLU A 110 -10.41 -0.72 12.63
CA GLU A 110 -10.39 -0.24 14.01
C GLU A 110 -9.50 1.00 14.22
N SER A 111 -8.60 1.29 13.27
CA SER A 111 -7.71 2.44 13.34
C SER A 111 -8.23 3.67 12.62
N ILE A 112 -9.32 3.57 11.87
CA ILE A 112 -9.95 4.73 11.21
C ILE A 112 -10.46 5.68 12.29
N MET A 113 -10.12 6.97 12.17
CA MET A 113 -10.47 7.99 13.15
C MET A 113 -11.07 9.20 12.49
N ARG A 114 -12.05 9.81 13.14
CA ARG A 114 -12.62 11.10 12.75
C ARG A 114 -12.33 12.13 13.82
N ALA A 115 -11.95 13.34 13.44
CA ALA A 115 -11.83 14.45 14.36
C ALA A 115 -13.19 14.81 14.95
N SER A 116 -13.27 15.01 16.26
CA SER A 116 -14.53 15.36 16.94
C SER A 116 -15.09 16.67 16.37
N GLY A 117 -16.30 16.61 15.80
CA GLY A 117 -16.96 17.75 15.18
C GLY A 117 -16.30 18.26 13.89
N GLY A 118 -15.27 17.57 13.37
CA GLY A 118 -14.51 18.01 12.21
C GLY A 118 -14.74 17.19 10.93
N SER A 119 -14.25 17.72 9.82
CA SER A 119 -14.29 17.10 8.49
C SER A 119 -13.05 16.23 8.19
N LEU A 120 -12.12 16.09 9.14
CA LEU A 120 -10.88 15.37 8.96
C LEU A 120 -11.05 13.90 9.37
N ILE A 121 -10.71 13.00 8.47
CA ILE A 121 -10.67 11.56 8.69
C ILE A 121 -9.25 11.07 8.46
N LYS A 122 -8.77 10.25 9.38
CA LYS A 122 -7.46 9.62 9.33
C LYS A 122 -7.61 8.13 9.06
N ILE A 123 -6.84 7.63 8.10
CA ILE A 123 -6.79 6.21 7.70
C ILE A 123 -5.33 5.78 7.71
N HIS A 124 -5.05 4.63 8.30
CA HIS A 124 -3.74 3.98 8.22
C HIS A 124 -3.80 2.78 7.29
N ALA A 125 -2.83 2.67 6.39
CA ALA A 125 -2.65 1.52 5.51
C ALA A 125 -1.23 0.96 5.67
N TRP A 126 -1.14 -0.33 5.98
CA TRP A 126 0.11 -1.06 6.10
C TRP A 126 0.46 -1.74 4.77
N TYR A 127 1.74 -1.86 4.48
CA TYR A 127 2.22 -2.61 3.31
C TYR A 127 3.66 -3.08 3.50
N ASP A 128 3.98 -4.23 2.89
CA ASP A 128 5.35 -4.71 2.79
C ASP A 128 5.98 -4.11 1.53
N ASN A 129 7.08 -3.38 1.69
CA ASN A 129 7.70 -2.62 0.59
C ASN A 129 8.13 -3.52 -0.57
N GLU A 130 8.74 -4.65 -0.25
CA GLU A 130 9.33 -5.56 -1.24
C GLU A 130 8.27 -6.51 -1.80
N TYR A 131 7.51 -7.14 -0.91
CA TYR A 131 6.59 -8.20 -1.27
C TYR A 131 5.38 -7.69 -2.05
N ALA A 132 4.76 -6.62 -1.56
CA ALA A 132 3.62 -6.01 -2.24
C ALA A 132 4.01 -5.42 -3.60
N TYR A 133 5.16 -4.75 -3.71
CA TYR A 133 5.65 -4.23 -4.97
C TYR A 133 5.93 -5.34 -5.98
N SER A 134 6.61 -6.40 -5.57
CA SER A 134 6.89 -7.56 -6.44
C SER A 134 5.61 -8.19 -6.96
N SER A 135 4.58 -8.30 -6.12
CA SER A 135 3.25 -8.79 -6.54
C SER A 135 2.63 -7.91 -7.63
N ARG A 136 2.74 -6.59 -7.51
CA ARG A 136 2.25 -5.65 -8.56
C ARG A 136 3.02 -5.77 -9.86
N VAL A 137 4.32 -6.06 -9.81
CA VAL A 137 5.11 -6.33 -11.01
C VAL A 137 4.59 -7.59 -11.72
N VAL A 138 4.29 -8.65 -10.98
CA VAL A 138 3.68 -9.87 -11.55
C VAL A 138 2.33 -9.56 -12.17
N ASP A 139 1.44 -8.85 -11.47
CA ASP A 139 0.14 -8.46 -12.02
C ASP A 139 0.27 -7.64 -13.32
N LEU A 140 1.28 -6.76 -13.40
CA LEU A 140 1.55 -5.98 -14.60
C LEU A 140 1.97 -6.87 -15.78
N VAL A 141 2.86 -7.84 -15.53
CA VAL A 141 3.29 -8.81 -16.56
C VAL A 141 2.11 -9.64 -17.04
N GLU A 142 1.27 -10.13 -16.13
CA GLU A 142 0.04 -10.84 -16.50
C GLU A 142 -0.91 -9.96 -17.31
N HIS A 143 -1.06 -8.70 -16.92
CA HIS A 143 -1.91 -7.74 -17.63
C HIS A 143 -1.41 -7.52 -19.07
N ILE A 144 -0.10 -7.27 -19.25
CA ILE A 144 0.51 -7.10 -20.56
C ILE A 144 0.29 -8.34 -21.42
N ALA A 145 0.55 -9.53 -20.86
CA ALA A 145 0.36 -10.80 -21.58
C ALA A 145 -1.10 -11.00 -22.05
N ARG A 146 -2.09 -10.56 -21.26
CA ARG A 146 -3.51 -10.62 -21.63
C ARG A 146 -3.90 -9.58 -22.70
N VAL A 147 -3.34 -8.37 -22.60
CA VAL A 147 -3.71 -7.25 -23.51
C VAL A 147 -3.06 -7.41 -24.87
N GLU A 148 -1.79 -7.78 -24.91
CA GLU A 148 -1.05 -7.92 -26.17
C GLU A 148 -1.46 -9.12 -27.00
N ARG A 149 -2.40 -9.97 -26.49
CA ARG A 149 -2.79 -11.20 -27.16
C ARG A 149 -1.54 -11.85 -27.76
N PHE A 150 -0.63 -12.33 -26.92
CA PHE A 150 0.40 -13.22 -27.41
C PHE A 150 -0.34 -14.29 -28.21
N THR A 151 -0.15 -14.27 -29.53
CA THR A 151 -0.81 -15.18 -30.48
C THR A 151 -0.39 -16.62 -30.24
N ASP A 152 0.54 -16.86 -29.32
CA ASP A 152 0.97 -18.12 -28.76
C ASP A 152 0.65 -18.12 -27.24
N GLY A 153 -0.57 -18.51 -26.90
CA GLY A 153 -0.99 -18.68 -25.49
C GLY A 153 -0.05 -19.58 -24.68
N ASP A 154 0.59 -20.54 -25.34
CA ASP A 154 1.60 -21.44 -24.77
C ASP A 154 2.86 -20.70 -24.27
N LEU A 155 3.28 -19.60 -24.91
CA LEU A 155 4.48 -18.87 -24.51
C LEU A 155 4.28 -18.03 -23.25
N ALA A 156 3.12 -17.39 -23.12
CA ALA A 156 2.80 -16.60 -21.93
C ALA A 156 2.58 -17.49 -20.69
N GLU A 157 1.86 -18.59 -20.83
CA GLU A 157 1.67 -19.59 -19.76
C GLU A 157 3.01 -20.24 -19.39
N LYS A 158 3.84 -20.59 -20.37
CA LYS A 158 5.16 -21.15 -20.14
C LYS A 158 6.08 -20.17 -19.42
N PHE A 159 6.08 -18.89 -19.79
CA PHE A 159 6.88 -17.85 -19.14
C PHE A 159 6.43 -17.66 -17.69
N ILE A 160 5.11 -17.56 -17.43
CA ILE A 160 4.56 -17.44 -16.09
C ILE A 160 4.91 -18.66 -15.23
N HIS A 161 4.77 -19.86 -15.77
CA HIS A 161 5.07 -21.10 -15.04
C HIS A 161 6.56 -21.34 -14.80
N GLU A 162 7.42 -20.97 -15.73
CA GLU A 162 8.85 -21.32 -15.69
C GLU A 162 9.69 -20.25 -14.98
N TYR A 163 9.30 -18.97 -15.07
CA TYR A 163 10.10 -17.85 -14.57
C TYR A 163 9.48 -17.09 -13.40
N ILE A 164 8.19 -17.28 -13.12
CA ILE A 164 7.52 -16.67 -11.98
C ILE A 164 7.06 -17.79 -11.03
N PRO A 165 7.89 -18.18 -10.05
CA PRO A 165 7.46 -19.16 -9.06
C PRO A 165 6.20 -18.62 -8.36
N ARG A 166 5.14 -19.40 -8.35
CA ARG A 166 3.93 -19.07 -7.61
C ARG A 166 4.32 -18.82 -6.17
N ILE A 167 4.13 -17.60 -5.73
CA ILE A 167 4.22 -17.24 -4.33
C ILE A 167 3.00 -17.91 -3.69
N GLN A 168 3.17 -19.17 -3.28
CA GLN A 168 2.15 -19.85 -2.50
C GLN A 168 2.13 -19.18 -1.13
N ASP A 169 0.94 -18.73 -0.75
CA ASP A 169 0.65 -18.28 0.60
C ASP A 169 0.88 -19.48 1.55
N GLU A 170 2.01 -19.50 2.25
CA GLU A 170 2.20 -20.25 3.49
C GLU A 170 1.80 -19.41 4.69
#